data_72374b845e798ddd255e9943eac8b592
#
_entry.id   72374b845e798ddd255e9943eac8b592
#
_cell.length_a   1.000
_cell.length_b   1.000
_cell.length_c   1.000
_cell.angle_alpha   90.00
_cell.angle_beta   90.00
_cell.angle_gamma   90.00
#
_symmetry.space_group_name_H-M   'P 1'
#
loop_
_entity.id
_entity.type
_entity.pdbx_description
1 polymer ?
#
loop_
_entity_poly.entity_id
_entity_poly.type
_entity_poly.pdbx_seq_one_letter_code
_entity_poly.pdbx_strand_id
1 'polypeptide(L)'
;AGVGTLTQEIRSGWLISQGLAVPEPAEFNRALMALLERGQGLVGVRVSGFGRRGLSLGSLDDLDRAFSGLLPNAVGYRFSGASGAWLLALFDAWLDRVGADRTKIEGCLGLDPFAEALGSDGSRRSVESRIEEAAVCGIHNLTHLPHFRAGQVNTLRHHEAGANSVVELGISLAAGLSLVREFCERGMSIEQAASQVSF
;
A
#
# COMPACT_ATOMS: atom_id res chain seq x y z
N ALA A 1 -16.53 6.94 18.20
CA ALA A 1 -15.65 7.73 17.32
C ALA A 1 -15.78 7.39 15.82
N GLY A 2 -16.67 6.51 15.38
CA GLY A 2 -16.65 6.00 14.00
C GLY A 2 -17.47 6.77 12.96
N VAL A 3 -18.61 7.32 13.33
CA VAL A 3 -19.55 7.87 12.33
C VAL A 3 -19.15 9.28 11.84
N GLY A 4 -18.51 10.08 12.69
CA GLY A 4 -18.08 11.42 12.33
C GLY A 4 -16.93 11.44 11.32
N THR A 5 -16.00 10.51 11.41
CA THR A 5 -14.84 10.38 10.51
C THR A 5 -15.27 9.99 9.11
N LEU A 6 -16.15 8.99 8.99
CA LEU A 6 -16.68 8.54 7.70
C LEU A 6 -17.44 9.65 6.96
N THR A 7 -18.21 10.44 7.69
CA THR A 7 -18.98 11.56 7.12
C THR A 7 -18.08 12.69 6.62
N GLN A 8 -16.95 12.91 7.28
CA GLN A 8 -15.95 13.90 6.88
C GLN A 8 -15.18 13.45 5.64
N GLU A 9 -14.77 12.18 5.58
CA GLU A 9 -14.11 11.57 4.40
C GLU A 9 -15.03 11.60 3.17
N ILE A 10 -16.31 11.29 3.32
CA ILE A 10 -17.30 11.40 2.23
C ILE A 10 -17.47 12.85 1.75
N ARG A 11 -17.37 13.84 2.62
CA ARG A 11 -17.49 15.27 2.26
C ARG A 11 -16.25 15.81 1.56
N SER A 12 -15.07 15.26 1.82
CA SER A 12 -13.82 15.65 1.15
C SER A 12 -13.68 15.06 -0.27
N GLY A 13 -14.60 14.17 -0.68
CA GLY A 13 -14.57 13.51 -1.98
C GLY A 13 -13.60 12.34 -2.03
N TRP A 14 -13.30 11.88 -3.24
CA TRP A 14 -12.34 10.79 -3.49
C TRP A 14 -11.06 11.32 -4.13
N LEU A 15 -9.96 10.64 -3.88
CA LEU A 15 -8.68 10.88 -4.55
C LEU A 15 -8.61 10.07 -5.86
N ILE A 16 -8.18 10.72 -6.93
CA ILE A 16 -7.90 10.03 -8.19
C ILE A 16 -6.54 9.32 -8.06
N SER A 17 -6.53 8.03 -8.37
CA SER A 17 -5.32 7.21 -8.36
C SER A 17 -5.24 6.38 -9.64
N GLN A 18 -4.12 6.46 -10.32
CA GLN A 18 -3.77 5.56 -11.41
C GLN A 18 -2.47 4.84 -11.09
N GLY A 19 -2.50 3.51 -11.11
CA GLY A 19 -1.30 2.70 -10.90
C GLY A 19 -0.37 2.76 -12.10
N LEU A 20 0.86 3.18 -11.90
CA LEU A 20 1.90 3.19 -12.92
C LEU A 20 2.76 1.92 -12.82
N ALA A 21 2.98 1.29 -13.99
CA ALA A 21 3.79 0.09 -14.14
C ALA A 21 4.97 0.34 -15.10
N VAL A 22 5.62 1.48 -14.96
CA VAL A 22 6.78 1.90 -15.76
C VAL A 22 8.05 1.43 -15.05
N PRO A 23 8.92 0.63 -15.72
CA PRO A 23 10.07 0.01 -15.05
C PRO A 23 11.19 0.98 -14.70
N GLU A 24 11.47 1.96 -15.54
CA GLU A 24 12.60 2.85 -15.38
C GLU A 24 12.21 4.07 -14.51
N PRO A 25 12.97 4.38 -13.44
CA PRO A 25 12.63 5.44 -12.48
C PRO A 25 12.40 6.82 -13.08
N ALA A 26 13.25 7.26 -14.01
CA ALA A 26 13.09 8.58 -14.61
C ALA A 26 11.90 8.66 -15.58
N GLU A 27 11.55 7.58 -16.26
CA GLU A 27 10.34 7.49 -17.09
C GLU A 27 9.09 7.43 -16.22
N PHE A 28 9.15 6.69 -15.11
CA PHE A 28 8.11 6.68 -14.09
C PHE A 28 7.84 8.09 -13.57
N ASN A 29 8.88 8.83 -13.23
CA ASN A 29 8.78 10.22 -12.78
C ASN A 29 8.05 11.10 -13.78
N ARG A 30 8.46 11.08 -15.06
CA ARG A 30 7.79 11.86 -16.12
C ARG A 30 6.30 11.55 -16.23
N ALA A 31 5.95 10.25 -16.19
CA ALA A 31 4.55 9.82 -16.23
C ALA A 31 3.77 10.26 -14.98
N LEU A 32 4.38 10.13 -13.80
CA LEU A 32 3.79 10.53 -12.53
C LEU A 32 3.50 12.04 -12.51
N MET A 33 4.48 12.87 -12.84
CA MET A 33 4.32 14.33 -12.83
C MET A 33 3.21 14.79 -13.78
N ALA A 34 3.13 14.20 -14.97
CA ALA A 34 2.05 14.48 -15.91
C ALA A 34 0.65 14.08 -15.39
N LEU A 35 0.53 13.05 -14.55
CA LEU A 35 -0.73 12.66 -13.91
C LEU A 35 -1.09 13.61 -12.76
N LEU A 36 -0.11 14.02 -11.95
CA LEU A 36 -0.32 14.98 -10.87
C LEU A 36 -0.79 16.34 -11.40
N GLU A 37 -0.21 16.82 -12.50
CA GLU A 37 -0.66 18.03 -13.20
C GLU A 37 -2.10 17.95 -13.70
N ARG A 38 -2.60 16.73 -13.95
CA ARG A 38 -3.98 16.47 -14.35
C ARG A 38 -4.95 16.24 -13.19
N GLY A 39 -4.49 16.45 -11.95
CA GLY A 39 -5.31 16.38 -10.74
C GLY A 39 -5.33 15.01 -10.04
N GLN A 40 -4.37 14.13 -10.33
CA GLN A 40 -4.19 12.93 -9.51
C GLN A 40 -3.71 13.35 -8.12
N GLY A 41 -4.37 12.85 -7.06
CA GLY A 41 -4.01 13.16 -5.68
C GLY A 41 -3.29 12.03 -4.96
N LEU A 42 -3.17 10.85 -5.59
CA LEU A 42 -2.59 9.66 -4.97
C LEU A 42 -1.60 8.99 -5.93
N VAL A 43 -0.36 8.87 -5.49
CA VAL A 43 0.74 8.24 -6.24
C VAL A 43 0.56 6.73 -6.22
N GLY A 44 0.09 6.15 -7.31
CA GLY A 44 -0.07 4.72 -7.49
C GLY A 44 1.22 4.09 -8.04
N VAL A 45 1.94 3.34 -7.22
CA VAL A 45 3.20 2.68 -7.59
C VAL A 45 3.00 1.18 -7.67
N ARG A 46 3.14 0.60 -8.86
CA ARG A 46 3.30 -0.84 -8.99
C ARG A 46 4.78 -1.17 -8.99
N VAL A 47 5.25 -1.87 -7.98
CA VAL A 47 6.66 -2.28 -7.85
C VAL A 47 6.91 -3.58 -8.62
N SER A 48 8.00 -3.64 -9.37
CA SER A 48 8.40 -4.83 -10.12
C SER A 48 8.92 -5.92 -9.19
N GLY A 49 8.77 -7.15 -9.62
CA GLY A 49 9.32 -8.32 -8.94
C GLY A 49 8.58 -9.59 -9.30
N PHE A 50 9.24 -10.74 -9.13
CA PHE A 50 8.65 -12.07 -9.39
C PHE A 50 7.99 -12.19 -10.78
N GLY A 51 8.63 -11.64 -11.82
CA GLY A 51 8.12 -11.68 -13.19
C GLY A 51 6.98 -10.70 -13.51
N ARG A 52 6.61 -9.83 -12.57
CA ARG A 52 5.59 -8.79 -12.77
C ARG A 52 6.23 -7.49 -13.24
N ARG A 53 5.52 -6.81 -14.15
CA ARG A 53 5.92 -5.47 -14.61
C ARG A 53 5.61 -4.43 -13.55
N GLY A 54 6.51 -3.48 -13.37
CA GLY A 54 6.36 -2.38 -12.43
C GLY A 54 7.63 -1.55 -12.36
N LEU A 55 7.64 -0.55 -11.50
CA LEU A 55 8.81 0.27 -11.21
C LEU A 55 9.92 -0.60 -10.60
N SER A 56 11.10 -0.57 -11.19
CA SER A 56 12.29 -1.26 -10.67
C SER A 56 12.96 -0.41 -9.62
N LEU A 57 12.97 -0.91 -8.38
CA LEU A 57 13.61 -0.26 -7.24
C LEU A 57 14.67 -1.19 -6.67
N GLY A 58 15.93 -0.82 -6.76
CA GLY A 58 17.07 -1.53 -6.18
C GLY A 58 17.84 -0.68 -5.17
N SER A 59 17.58 0.62 -5.13
CA SER A 59 18.32 1.56 -4.30
C SER A 59 17.48 2.78 -3.93
N LEU A 60 17.97 3.54 -2.94
CA LEU A 60 17.38 4.81 -2.58
C LEU A 60 17.47 5.85 -3.72
N ASP A 61 18.50 5.79 -4.53
CA ASP A 61 18.68 6.67 -5.68
C ASP A 61 17.66 6.38 -6.80
N ASP A 62 17.17 5.15 -6.91
CA ASP A 62 16.05 4.82 -7.81
C ASP A 62 14.76 5.49 -7.34
N LEU A 63 14.51 5.49 -6.04
CA LEU A 63 13.35 6.16 -5.46
C LEU A 63 13.45 7.68 -5.57
N ASP A 64 14.63 8.26 -5.35
CA ASP A 64 14.89 9.70 -5.59
C ASP A 64 14.61 10.09 -7.04
N ARG A 65 15.04 9.28 -8.00
CA ARG A 65 14.76 9.53 -9.42
C ARG A 65 13.29 9.39 -9.75
N ALA A 66 12.63 8.36 -9.20
CA ALA A 66 11.21 8.11 -9.43
C ALA A 66 10.32 9.22 -8.85
N PHE A 67 10.72 9.83 -7.74
CA PHE A 67 9.94 10.84 -7.03
C PHE A 67 10.58 12.25 -7.10
N SER A 68 11.49 12.46 -8.04
CA SER A 68 12.14 13.76 -8.24
C SER A 68 11.10 14.87 -8.47
N GLY A 69 11.22 15.96 -7.72
CA GLY A 69 10.30 17.10 -7.80
C GLY A 69 8.93 16.89 -7.12
N LEU A 70 8.68 15.72 -6.54
CA LEU A 70 7.46 15.46 -5.78
C LEU A 70 7.52 16.19 -4.44
N LEU A 71 6.40 16.81 -4.06
CA LEU A 71 6.20 17.33 -2.71
C LEU A 71 5.61 16.20 -1.83
N PRO A 72 6.40 15.57 -0.94
CA PRO A 72 6.01 14.32 -0.31
C PRO A 72 4.75 14.43 0.56
N ASN A 73 4.51 15.57 1.17
CA ASN A 73 3.37 15.82 2.04
C ASN A 73 2.11 16.35 1.31
N ALA A 74 2.15 16.48 -0.01
CA ALA A 74 1.03 16.99 -0.80
C ALA A 74 0.23 15.89 -1.49
N VAL A 75 0.67 14.64 -1.42
CA VAL A 75 0.07 13.49 -2.10
C VAL A 75 -0.05 12.30 -1.18
N GLY A 76 -1.03 11.43 -1.43
CA GLY A 76 -1.05 10.10 -0.83
C GLY A 76 -0.25 9.07 -1.64
N TYR A 77 0.04 7.91 -1.05
CA TYR A 77 0.83 6.85 -1.69
C TYR A 77 0.09 5.52 -1.65
N ARG A 78 0.09 4.80 -2.75
CA ARG A 78 -0.43 3.45 -2.83
C ARG A 78 0.57 2.56 -3.54
N PHE A 79 1.20 1.68 -2.79
CA PHE A 79 2.09 0.67 -3.35
C PHE A 79 1.31 -0.61 -3.67
N SER A 80 1.81 -1.37 -4.62
CA SER A 80 1.28 -2.66 -5.03
C SER A 80 2.36 -3.47 -5.77
N GLY A 81 2.12 -4.76 -6.00
CA GLY A 81 3.09 -5.62 -6.69
C GLY A 81 4.04 -6.28 -5.71
N ALA A 82 5.35 -6.23 -5.96
CA ALA A 82 6.35 -6.79 -5.06
C ALA A 82 6.64 -5.84 -3.90
N SER A 83 5.66 -5.65 -3.01
CA SER A 83 5.81 -4.88 -1.79
C SER A 83 6.29 -5.76 -0.63
N GLY A 84 6.80 -5.12 0.43
CA GLY A 84 7.30 -5.82 1.60
C GLY A 84 7.96 -4.87 2.59
N ALA A 85 8.48 -5.40 3.68
CA ALA A 85 9.20 -4.61 4.68
C ALA A 85 10.42 -3.87 4.09
N TRP A 86 11.07 -4.46 3.07
CA TRP A 86 12.16 -3.82 2.35
C TRP A 86 11.75 -2.51 1.67
N LEU A 87 10.54 -2.50 1.09
CA LEU A 87 10.00 -1.30 0.43
C LEU A 87 9.64 -0.23 1.46
N LEU A 88 9.08 -0.63 2.61
CA LEU A 88 8.83 0.29 3.71
C LEU A 88 10.12 0.93 4.21
N ALA A 89 11.18 0.13 4.41
CA ALA A 89 12.48 0.64 4.84
C ALA A 89 13.09 1.62 3.81
N LEU A 90 12.96 1.30 2.52
CA LEU A 90 13.42 2.17 1.44
C LEU A 90 12.63 3.48 1.40
N PHE A 91 11.31 3.40 1.56
CA PHE A 91 10.43 4.57 1.60
C PHE A 91 10.69 5.44 2.82
N ASP A 92 10.89 4.85 3.99
CA ASP A 92 11.28 5.55 5.22
C ASP A 92 12.58 6.31 5.05
N ALA A 93 13.61 5.66 4.49
CA ALA A 93 14.90 6.30 4.24
C ALA A 93 14.78 7.45 3.23
N TRP A 94 13.89 7.32 2.24
CA TRP A 94 13.61 8.40 1.31
C TRP A 94 12.89 9.57 1.99
N LEU A 95 11.89 9.32 2.84
CA LEU A 95 11.20 10.37 3.60
C LEU A 95 12.15 11.15 4.50
N ASP A 96 13.12 10.49 5.14
CA ASP A 96 14.17 11.14 5.93
C ASP A 96 15.08 11.99 5.04
N ARG A 97 15.49 11.47 3.88
CA ARG A 97 16.35 12.16 2.93
C ARG A 97 15.74 13.48 2.42
N VAL A 98 14.43 13.48 2.17
CA VAL A 98 13.71 14.66 1.67
C VAL A 98 13.13 15.54 2.77
N GLY A 99 13.31 15.17 4.05
CA GLY A 99 12.81 15.93 5.20
C GLY A 99 11.29 15.99 5.28
N ALA A 100 10.59 14.91 4.94
CA ALA A 100 9.14 14.84 4.94
C ALA A 100 8.57 14.86 6.37
N ASP A 101 7.43 15.52 6.55
CA ASP A 101 6.63 15.43 7.77
C ASP A 101 5.87 14.10 7.78
N ARG A 102 6.36 13.14 8.55
CA ARG A 102 5.84 11.77 8.61
C ARG A 102 4.38 11.69 9.08
N THR A 103 3.92 12.71 9.84
CA THR A 103 2.52 12.78 10.31
C THR A 103 1.52 13.13 9.20
N LYS A 104 2.01 13.58 8.05
CA LYS A 104 1.21 13.93 6.86
C LYS A 104 1.31 12.90 5.74
N ILE A 105 2.10 11.84 5.94
CA ILE A 105 2.22 10.78 4.92
C ILE A 105 1.02 9.85 5.04
N GLU A 106 0.21 9.83 3.99
CA GLU A 106 -1.00 9.01 3.91
C GLU A 106 -0.86 7.95 2.82
N GLY A 107 -1.49 6.79 3.04
CA GLY A 107 -1.55 5.79 2.00
C GLY A 107 -1.49 4.36 2.49
N CYS A 108 -0.97 3.47 1.63
CA CYS A 108 -0.91 2.04 1.90
C CYS A 108 0.32 1.39 1.26
N LEU A 109 1.00 0.53 2.03
CA LEU A 109 2.10 -0.31 1.55
C LEU A 109 1.62 -1.43 0.62
N GLY A 110 0.34 -1.80 0.73
CA GLY A 110 -0.29 -2.75 -0.19
C GLY A 110 0.07 -4.21 0.06
N LEU A 111 0.34 -4.61 1.30
CA LEU A 111 0.60 -6.01 1.65
C LEU A 111 -0.71 -6.78 1.71
N ASP A 112 -0.91 -7.70 0.77
CA ASP A 112 -2.08 -8.59 0.71
C ASP A 112 -1.66 -10.06 0.81
N PRO A 113 -1.54 -10.60 2.03
CA PRO A 113 -1.09 -11.97 2.25
C PRO A 113 -1.92 -13.02 1.53
N PHE A 114 -3.23 -12.79 1.41
CA PHE A 114 -4.16 -13.75 0.81
C PHE A 114 -4.14 -13.71 -0.72
N ALA A 115 -4.23 -12.52 -1.32
CA ALA A 115 -4.15 -12.38 -2.77
C ALA A 115 -2.77 -12.77 -3.32
N GLU A 116 -1.71 -12.55 -2.57
CA GLU A 116 -0.36 -12.98 -2.95
C GLU A 116 -0.20 -14.49 -2.91
N ALA A 117 -0.84 -15.18 -1.96
CA ALA A 117 -0.81 -16.63 -1.87
C ALA A 117 -1.50 -17.33 -3.06
N LEU A 118 -2.47 -16.67 -3.69
CA LEU A 118 -3.15 -17.16 -4.90
C LEU A 118 -2.32 -16.94 -6.17
N GLY A 119 -1.25 -16.16 -6.08
CA GLY A 119 -0.41 -15.84 -7.24
C GLY A 119 0.63 -16.91 -7.54
N SER A 120 0.86 -17.12 -8.83
CA SER A 120 1.98 -17.93 -9.35
C SER A 120 3.28 -17.12 -9.40
N ASP A 121 3.56 -16.32 -8.37
CA ASP A 121 4.70 -15.40 -8.37
C ASP A 121 6.06 -16.07 -8.11
N GLY A 122 6.08 -17.39 -7.99
CA GLY A 122 7.28 -18.16 -7.66
C GLY A 122 7.76 -18.03 -6.21
N SER A 123 7.07 -17.23 -5.41
CA SER A 123 7.39 -17.10 -3.99
C SER A 123 6.91 -18.33 -3.22
N ARG A 124 7.82 -18.96 -2.48
CA ARG A 124 7.50 -20.10 -1.58
C ARG A 124 7.10 -19.66 -0.17
N ARG A 125 6.84 -18.37 0.03
CA ARG A 125 6.47 -17.85 1.35
C ARG A 125 5.05 -18.29 1.72
N SER A 126 4.89 -18.73 2.97
CA SER A 126 3.57 -19.08 3.51
C SER A 126 2.71 -17.84 3.76
N VAL A 127 1.40 -18.03 3.89
CA VAL A 127 0.47 -16.96 4.24
C VAL A 127 0.84 -16.38 5.61
N GLU A 128 1.19 -17.23 6.58
CA GLU A 128 1.61 -16.84 7.92
C GLU A 128 2.81 -15.90 7.90
N SER A 129 3.85 -16.24 7.11
CA SER A 129 5.04 -15.38 6.96
C SER A 129 4.72 -14.01 6.33
N ARG A 130 3.73 -13.96 5.46
CA ARG A 130 3.28 -12.70 4.83
C ARG A 130 2.46 -11.86 5.81
N ILE A 131 1.61 -12.50 6.62
CA ILE A 131 0.83 -11.85 7.68
C ILE A 131 1.79 -11.29 8.74
N GLU A 132 2.81 -12.06 9.13
CA GLU A 132 3.84 -11.61 10.07
C GLU A 132 4.56 -10.35 9.57
N GLU A 133 4.99 -10.34 8.30
CA GLU A 133 5.59 -9.17 7.68
C GLU A 133 4.65 -7.96 7.67
N ALA A 134 3.38 -8.17 7.32
CA ALA A 134 2.37 -7.11 7.34
C ALA A 134 2.15 -6.55 8.75
N ALA A 135 2.13 -7.41 9.77
CA ALA A 135 1.99 -6.99 11.17
C ALA A 135 3.21 -6.20 11.66
N VAL A 136 4.42 -6.64 11.33
CA VAL A 136 5.67 -5.91 11.65
C VAL A 136 5.65 -4.51 11.00
N CYS A 137 5.29 -4.44 9.72
CA CYS A 137 5.14 -3.15 9.03
C CYS A 137 4.06 -2.28 9.68
N GLY A 138 2.92 -2.87 10.07
CA GLY A 138 1.85 -2.16 10.76
C GLY A 138 2.26 -1.59 12.11
N ILE A 139 2.97 -2.37 12.94
CA ILE A 139 3.51 -1.91 14.23
C ILE A 139 4.47 -0.73 14.02
N HIS A 140 5.36 -0.83 13.03
CA HIS A 140 6.25 0.27 12.67
C HIS A 140 5.47 1.53 12.28
N ASN A 141 4.46 1.38 11.42
CA ASN A 141 3.66 2.50 10.93
C ASN A 141 2.89 3.22 12.05
N LEU A 142 2.36 2.50 13.04
CA LEU A 142 1.66 3.11 14.19
C LEU A 142 2.50 4.18 14.90
N THR A 143 3.81 4.00 14.91
CA THR A 143 4.74 4.93 15.58
C THR A 143 5.34 5.97 14.62
N HIS A 144 5.70 5.54 13.41
CA HIS A 144 6.51 6.35 12.49
C HIS A 144 5.72 6.97 11.33
N LEU A 145 4.61 6.34 10.93
CA LEU A 145 3.77 6.74 9.78
C LEU A 145 2.29 6.53 10.13
N PRO A 146 1.72 7.31 11.08
CA PRO A 146 0.42 7.00 11.70
C PRO A 146 -0.77 6.95 10.73
N HIS A 147 -0.65 7.55 9.56
CA HIS A 147 -1.68 7.55 8.51
C HIS A 147 -1.34 6.65 7.30
N PHE A 148 -0.29 5.81 7.44
CA PHE A 148 0.13 4.89 6.39
C PHE A 148 -0.17 3.44 6.79
N ARG A 149 -1.01 2.77 6.00
CA ARG A 149 -1.49 1.41 6.28
C ARG A 149 -0.53 0.37 5.73
N ALA A 150 -0.35 -0.73 6.44
CA ALA A 150 0.47 -1.84 5.99
C ALA A 150 -0.32 -2.84 5.13
N GLY A 151 -1.45 -3.31 5.65
CA GLY A 151 -2.27 -4.35 5.04
C GLY A 151 -3.26 -3.85 4.02
N GLN A 152 -3.47 -4.64 2.98
CA GLN A 152 -4.51 -4.43 1.97
C GLN A 152 -5.30 -5.71 1.74
N VAL A 153 -6.59 -5.57 1.47
CA VAL A 153 -7.44 -6.63 0.91
C VAL A 153 -7.81 -6.25 -0.52
N ASN A 154 -7.37 -7.06 -1.48
CA ASN A 154 -7.64 -6.83 -2.90
C ASN A 154 -8.27 -8.08 -3.53
N THR A 155 -9.55 -8.01 -3.85
CA THR A 155 -10.32 -9.12 -4.40
C THR A 155 -10.23 -9.28 -5.93
N LEU A 156 -9.47 -8.43 -6.63
CA LEU A 156 -9.35 -8.47 -8.09
C LEU A 156 -8.99 -9.87 -8.61
N ARG A 157 -8.08 -10.59 -7.94
CA ARG A 157 -7.70 -11.95 -8.35
C ARG A 157 -8.84 -12.96 -8.21
N HIS A 158 -9.70 -12.78 -7.22
CA HIS A 158 -10.88 -13.62 -7.05
C HIS A 158 -11.91 -13.30 -8.12
N HIS A 159 -12.08 -12.03 -8.46
CA HIS A 159 -12.91 -11.58 -9.58
C HIS A 159 -12.45 -12.20 -10.91
N GLU A 160 -11.17 -12.07 -11.23
CA GLU A 160 -10.57 -12.64 -12.44
C GLU A 160 -10.70 -14.18 -12.49
N ALA A 161 -10.77 -14.85 -11.33
CA ALA A 161 -11.05 -16.28 -11.21
C ALA A 161 -12.54 -16.64 -11.31
N GLY A 162 -13.44 -15.65 -11.51
CA GLY A 162 -14.88 -15.86 -11.72
C GLY A 162 -15.76 -15.64 -10.48
N ALA A 163 -15.24 -15.03 -9.42
CA ALA A 163 -16.08 -14.66 -8.28
C ALA A 163 -17.08 -13.56 -8.68
N ASN A 164 -18.33 -13.73 -8.25
CA ASN A 164 -19.33 -12.67 -8.38
C ASN A 164 -19.24 -11.70 -7.20
N SER A 165 -19.95 -10.56 -7.29
CA SER A 165 -19.88 -9.48 -6.30
C SER A 165 -20.20 -9.92 -4.87
N VAL A 166 -21.10 -10.91 -4.68
CA VAL A 166 -21.45 -11.43 -3.35
C VAL A 166 -20.29 -12.22 -2.76
N VAL A 167 -19.65 -13.06 -3.58
CA VAL A 167 -18.49 -13.86 -3.18
C VAL A 167 -17.30 -12.93 -2.91
N GLU A 168 -17.06 -11.93 -3.77
CA GLU A 168 -16.01 -10.95 -3.55
C GLU A 168 -16.18 -10.18 -2.23
N LEU A 169 -17.39 -9.71 -1.94
CA LEU A 169 -17.68 -9.06 -0.67
C LEU A 169 -17.44 -9.99 0.52
N GLY A 170 -17.90 -11.25 0.43
CA GLY A 170 -17.65 -12.25 1.47
C GLY A 170 -16.15 -12.49 1.71
N ILE A 171 -15.37 -12.65 0.66
CA ILE A 171 -13.91 -12.81 0.73
C ILE A 171 -13.25 -11.57 1.31
N SER A 172 -13.66 -10.38 0.85
CA SER A 172 -13.12 -9.11 1.33
C SER A 172 -13.28 -8.96 2.84
N LEU A 173 -14.50 -9.19 3.34
CA LEU A 173 -14.80 -9.09 4.78
C LEU A 173 -14.06 -10.17 5.59
N ALA A 174 -14.02 -11.41 5.10
CA ALA A 174 -13.32 -12.50 5.77
C ALA A 174 -11.81 -12.25 5.85
N ALA A 175 -11.19 -11.82 4.75
CA ALA A 175 -9.77 -11.50 4.70
C ALA A 175 -9.41 -10.31 5.61
N GLY A 176 -10.23 -9.24 5.57
CA GLY A 176 -10.04 -8.08 6.45
C GLY A 176 -10.14 -8.44 7.92
N LEU A 177 -11.17 -9.22 8.30
CA LEU A 177 -11.34 -9.70 9.68
C LEU A 177 -10.17 -10.60 10.11
N SER A 178 -9.69 -11.47 9.21
CA SER A 178 -8.54 -12.33 9.49
C SER A 178 -7.28 -11.51 9.73
N LEU A 179 -7.01 -10.48 8.92
CA LEU A 179 -5.86 -9.57 9.13
C LEU A 179 -5.96 -8.85 10.48
N VAL A 180 -7.13 -8.30 10.81
CA VAL A 180 -7.33 -7.61 12.10
C VAL A 180 -7.08 -8.55 13.28
N ARG A 181 -7.59 -9.79 13.23
CA ARG A 181 -7.34 -10.79 14.28
C ARG A 181 -5.87 -11.11 14.43
N GLU A 182 -5.20 -11.40 13.32
CA GLU A 182 -3.78 -11.72 13.29
C GLU A 182 -2.91 -10.57 13.81
N PHE A 183 -3.28 -9.32 13.50
CA PHE A 183 -2.60 -8.16 14.02
C PHE A 183 -2.81 -8.00 15.53
N CYS A 184 -4.03 -8.27 16.03
CA CYS A 184 -4.31 -8.28 17.47
C CYS A 184 -3.51 -9.36 18.21
N GLU A 185 -3.40 -10.56 17.64
CA GLU A 185 -2.59 -11.66 18.22
C GLU A 185 -1.11 -11.29 18.32
N ARG A 186 -0.65 -10.35 17.50
CA ARG A 186 0.71 -9.81 17.51
C ARG A 186 0.87 -8.52 18.32
N GLY A 187 -0.11 -8.19 19.14
CA GLY A 187 -0.03 -7.14 20.17
C GLY A 187 -0.64 -5.79 19.81
N MET A 188 -1.32 -5.65 18.66
CA MET A 188 -2.07 -4.41 18.37
C MET A 188 -3.41 -4.42 19.11
N SER A 189 -3.92 -3.25 19.52
CA SER A 189 -5.34 -3.12 19.88
C SER A 189 -6.23 -3.29 18.64
N ILE A 190 -7.52 -3.52 18.83
CA ILE A 190 -8.47 -3.67 17.74
C ILE A 190 -8.49 -2.41 16.86
N GLU A 191 -8.46 -1.23 17.46
CA GLU A 191 -8.44 0.06 16.78
C GLU A 191 -7.15 0.24 15.96
N GLN A 192 -6.01 -0.12 16.55
CA GLN A 192 -4.72 -0.10 15.87
C GLN A 192 -4.71 -1.07 14.69
N ALA A 193 -5.12 -2.31 14.90
CA ALA A 193 -5.18 -3.33 13.85
C ALA A 193 -6.10 -2.91 12.69
N ALA A 194 -7.30 -2.42 13.01
CA ALA A 194 -8.26 -1.93 12.01
C ALA A 194 -7.71 -0.71 11.23
N SER A 195 -6.97 0.18 11.88
CA SER A 195 -6.35 1.34 11.21
C SER A 195 -5.26 0.94 10.21
N GLN A 196 -4.69 -0.25 10.32
CA GLN A 196 -3.62 -0.75 9.45
C GLN A 196 -4.13 -1.58 8.26
N VAL A 197 -5.43 -1.78 8.11
CA VAL A 197 -6.04 -2.53 6.99
C VAL A 197 -6.78 -1.58 6.05
N SER A 198 -6.57 -1.73 4.75
CA SER A 198 -7.30 -1.04 3.67
C SER A 198 -7.97 -2.03 2.73
N PHE A 199 -9.02 -1.56 2.04
CA PHE A 199 -9.78 -2.32 1.05
C PHE A 199 -9.67 -1.68 -0.34
#